data_edebac109d61f488ec142bca9ffc98fe
#
_entry.id   edebac109d61f488ec142bca9ffc98fe
#
_cell.length_a   1.000
_cell.length_b   1.000
_cell.length_c   1.000
_cell.angle_alpha   90.00
_cell.angle_beta   90.00
_cell.angle_gamma   90.00
#
_symmetry.space_group_name_H-M   'P 1'
#
loop_
_entity.id
_entity.type
_entity.pdbx_description
1 polymer ?
#
loop_
_entity_poly.entity_id
_entity_poly.type
_entity_poly.pdbx_seq_one_letter_code
_entity_poly.pdbx_strand_id
1 'polypeptide(L)'
;MAGVCVALVSGGIDSPVAVARMLMNGWKIYPVHASQEPITGPEGETKAIAALQHLLQIEGPVGDAARENLVRRMTVVPVAEVLSQFTKKWSHSEYFIHMKRLFNEIANLASEECDATHLLTGENLGQVSSQTLGNLGGVEIISKLEILRPLLALDKITIMAMARKLGTLEI
;
A
#
# COMPACT_ATOMS: atom_id res chain seq x y z
N MET A 1 -8.96 -19.55 -1.92
CA MET A 1 -8.70 -18.20 -1.39
C MET A 1 -7.70 -18.33 -0.24
N ALA A 2 -6.57 -17.64 -0.29
CA ALA A 2 -5.55 -17.69 0.76
C ALA A 2 -5.97 -16.89 2.00
N GLY A 3 -6.66 -15.75 1.80
CA GLY A 3 -7.16 -14.90 2.86
C GLY A 3 -7.67 -13.58 2.29
N VAL A 4 -8.03 -12.67 3.20
CA VAL A 4 -8.50 -11.32 2.88
C VAL A 4 -7.51 -10.30 3.47
N CYS A 5 -7.08 -9.34 2.68
CA CYS A 5 -6.22 -8.25 3.16
C CYS A 5 -6.70 -6.87 2.71
N VAL A 6 -6.46 -5.88 3.56
CA VAL A 6 -6.48 -4.47 3.19
C VAL A 6 -5.13 -4.13 2.59
N ALA A 7 -5.08 -3.49 1.44
CA ALA A 7 -3.84 -3.05 0.80
C ALA A 7 -3.70 -1.53 0.85
N LEU A 8 -2.65 -1.03 1.46
CA LEU A 8 -2.28 0.38 1.35
C LEU A 8 -1.63 0.63 -0.02
N VAL A 9 -2.35 1.34 -0.87
CA VAL A 9 -1.92 1.64 -2.24
C VAL A 9 -1.52 3.10 -2.36
N SER A 10 -0.28 3.34 -2.74
CA SER A 10 0.26 4.67 -3.04
C SER A 10 0.39 4.87 -4.54
N GLY A 11 0.62 6.12 -4.97
CA GLY A 11 0.98 6.43 -6.36
C GLY A 11 2.41 6.02 -6.75
N GLY A 12 3.10 5.23 -5.94
CA GLY A 12 4.44 4.73 -6.20
C GLY A 12 4.44 3.37 -6.92
N ILE A 13 5.62 2.97 -7.39
CA ILE A 13 5.85 1.76 -8.18
C ILE A 13 5.61 0.47 -7.36
N ASP A 14 5.92 0.49 -6.06
CA ASP A 14 6.02 -0.71 -5.24
C ASP A 14 4.66 -1.30 -4.87
N SER A 15 3.68 -0.45 -4.53
CA SER A 15 2.37 -0.93 -4.07
C SER A 15 1.58 -1.71 -5.14
N PRO A 16 1.54 -1.33 -6.43
CA PRO A 16 0.89 -2.16 -7.45
C PRO A 16 1.57 -3.51 -7.65
N VAL A 17 2.90 -3.57 -7.54
CA VAL A 17 3.66 -4.83 -7.62
C VAL A 17 3.34 -5.74 -6.45
N ALA A 18 3.25 -5.19 -5.23
CA ALA A 18 2.84 -5.92 -4.05
C ALA A 18 1.43 -6.51 -4.21
N VAL A 19 0.48 -5.69 -4.68
CA VAL A 19 -0.90 -6.11 -4.97
C VAL A 19 -0.92 -7.26 -5.99
N ALA A 20 -0.23 -7.12 -7.14
CA ALA A 20 -0.19 -8.15 -8.17
C ALA A 20 0.38 -9.48 -7.65
N ARG A 21 1.44 -9.44 -6.82
CA ARG A 21 2.00 -10.65 -6.19
C ARG A 21 1.01 -11.37 -5.30
N MET A 22 0.27 -10.62 -4.47
CA MET A 22 -0.69 -11.22 -3.55
C MET A 22 -1.93 -11.74 -4.26
N LEU A 23 -2.40 -11.06 -5.32
CA LEU A 23 -3.45 -11.58 -6.20
C LEU A 23 -3.08 -12.93 -6.80
N MET A 24 -1.85 -13.06 -7.31
CA MET A 24 -1.32 -14.32 -7.86
C MET A 24 -1.19 -15.43 -6.82
N ASN A 25 -1.15 -15.10 -5.54
CA ASN A 25 -1.17 -16.05 -4.41
C ASN A 25 -2.60 -16.30 -3.87
N GLY A 26 -3.63 -15.86 -4.58
CA GLY A 26 -5.04 -16.14 -4.24
C GLY A 26 -5.60 -15.31 -3.08
N TRP A 27 -5.00 -14.15 -2.78
CA TRP A 27 -5.51 -13.22 -1.76
C TRP A 27 -6.58 -12.32 -2.34
N LYS A 28 -7.68 -12.14 -1.59
CA LYS A 28 -8.67 -11.11 -1.86
C LYS A 28 -8.19 -9.78 -1.30
N ILE A 29 -8.21 -8.73 -2.13
CA ILE A 29 -7.59 -7.45 -1.83
C ILE A 29 -8.62 -6.33 -1.82
N TYR A 30 -8.66 -5.59 -0.70
CA TYR A 30 -9.40 -4.36 -0.51
C TYR A 30 -8.42 -3.18 -0.54
N PRO A 31 -8.36 -2.40 -1.62
CA PRO A 31 -7.41 -1.30 -1.75
C PRO A 31 -7.87 -0.07 -0.98
N VAL A 32 -6.93 0.54 -0.24
CA VAL A 32 -7.12 1.78 0.51
C VAL A 32 -6.00 2.75 0.15
N HIS A 33 -6.35 4.00 -0.11
CA HIS A 33 -5.42 5.10 -0.36
C HIS A 33 -5.58 6.17 0.72
N ALA A 34 -4.48 6.57 1.34
CA ALA A 34 -4.43 7.70 2.27
C ALA A 34 -4.10 8.97 1.48
N SER A 35 -5.13 9.73 1.12
CA SER A 35 -4.97 10.97 0.33
C SER A 35 -4.40 12.10 1.18
N GLN A 36 -3.31 12.66 0.72
CA GLN A 36 -2.63 13.77 1.38
C GLN A 36 -3.01 15.14 0.80
N GLU A 37 -4.02 15.20 -0.05
CA GLU A 37 -4.52 16.48 -0.55
C GLU A 37 -5.08 17.35 0.58
N PRO A 38 -4.79 18.65 0.60
CA PRO A 38 -4.04 19.46 -0.38
C PRO A 38 -2.53 19.61 -0.08
N ILE A 39 -1.96 18.86 0.87
CA ILE A 39 -0.50 18.94 1.19
C ILE A 39 0.32 18.51 -0.03
N THR A 40 -0.10 17.46 -0.70
CA THR A 40 0.41 17.03 -2.01
C THR A 40 -0.67 17.21 -3.06
N GLY A 41 -0.29 17.17 -4.35
CA GLY A 41 -1.27 17.16 -5.44
C GLY A 41 -2.03 15.82 -5.56
N PRO A 42 -3.00 15.74 -6.50
CA PRO A 42 -3.83 14.56 -6.71
C PRO A 42 -3.12 13.41 -7.43
N GLU A 43 -1.86 13.59 -7.82
CA GLU A 43 -1.12 12.64 -8.65
C GLU A 43 -0.99 11.26 -7.96
N GLY A 44 -0.81 11.25 -6.63
CA GLY A 44 -0.68 10.01 -5.86
C GLY A 44 -1.93 9.15 -5.95
N GLU A 45 -3.10 9.74 -5.75
CA GLU A 45 -4.39 9.06 -5.86
C GLU A 45 -4.69 8.64 -7.30
N THR A 46 -4.50 9.56 -8.26
CA THR A 46 -4.73 9.30 -9.69
C THR A 46 -3.89 8.12 -10.18
N LYS A 47 -2.61 8.07 -9.82
CA LYS A 47 -1.70 6.96 -10.17
C LYS A 47 -2.09 5.65 -9.50
N ALA A 48 -2.49 5.69 -8.23
CA ALA A 48 -2.97 4.51 -7.51
C ALA A 48 -4.20 3.90 -8.21
N ILE A 49 -5.18 4.73 -8.55
CA ILE A 49 -6.38 4.30 -9.30
C ILE A 49 -6.00 3.73 -10.66
N ALA A 50 -5.17 4.45 -11.43
CA ALA A 50 -4.75 4.03 -12.78
C ALA A 50 -4.02 2.68 -12.74
N ALA A 51 -3.12 2.47 -11.77
CA ALA A 51 -2.40 1.20 -11.63
C ALA A 51 -3.34 0.03 -11.30
N LEU A 52 -4.30 0.20 -10.39
CA LEU A 52 -5.27 -0.85 -10.07
C LEU A 52 -6.20 -1.14 -11.25
N GLN A 53 -6.67 -0.11 -11.96
CA GLN A 53 -7.47 -0.28 -13.18
C GLN A 53 -6.69 -1.03 -14.27
N HIS A 54 -5.41 -0.70 -14.43
CA HIS A 54 -4.53 -1.41 -15.36
C HIS A 54 -4.43 -2.91 -15.01
N LEU A 55 -4.23 -3.27 -13.73
CA LEU A 55 -4.19 -4.68 -13.31
C LEU A 55 -5.48 -5.44 -13.63
N LEU A 56 -6.64 -4.78 -13.61
CA LEU A 56 -7.93 -5.38 -13.99
C LEU A 56 -8.05 -5.60 -15.50
N GLN A 57 -7.32 -4.84 -16.31
CA GLN A 57 -7.44 -4.81 -17.78
C GLN A 57 -6.39 -5.65 -18.48
N ILE A 58 -5.22 -5.90 -17.87
CA ILE A 58 -4.17 -6.69 -18.50
C ILE A 58 -4.63 -8.13 -18.75
N GLU A 59 -4.14 -8.72 -19.83
CA GLU A 59 -4.36 -10.12 -20.14
C GLU A 59 -3.44 -11.04 -19.34
N GLY A 60 -3.84 -12.30 -19.23
CA GLY A 60 -3.06 -13.35 -18.59
C GLY A 60 -3.32 -13.48 -17.09
N PRO A 61 -2.50 -14.32 -16.41
CA PRO A 61 -2.81 -14.80 -15.06
C PRO A 61 -2.98 -13.71 -14.01
N VAL A 62 -2.24 -12.60 -14.12
CA VAL A 62 -2.38 -11.47 -13.17
C VAL A 62 -3.72 -10.76 -13.37
N GLY A 63 -4.11 -10.50 -14.63
CA GLY A 63 -5.39 -9.87 -14.91
C GLY A 63 -6.57 -10.75 -14.51
N ASP A 64 -6.46 -12.06 -14.72
CA ASP A 64 -7.49 -13.02 -14.31
C ASP A 64 -7.63 -13.01 -12.79
N ALA A 65 -6.53 -13.11 -12.06
CA ALA A 65 -6.52 -13.03 -10.59
C ALA A 65 -7.04 -11.68 -10.07
N ALA A 66 -6.74 -10.57 -10.77
CA ALA A 66 -7.23 -9.26 -10.41
C ALA A 66 -8.76 -9.15 -10.60
N ARG A 67 -9.29 -9.64 -11.71
CA ARG A 67 -10.74 -9.65 -11.97
C ARG A 67 -11.52 -10.46 -10.96
N GLU A 68 -10.92 -11.54 -10.44
CA GLU A 68 -11.53 -12.42 -9.44
C GLU A 68 -11.41 -11.87 -8.01
N ASN A 69 -10.25 -11.34 -7.63
CA ASN A 69 -9.89 -11.12 -6.22
C ASN A 69 -9.58 -9.67 -5.84
N LEU A 70 -9.50 -8.73 -6.79
CA LEU A 70 -9.32 -7.31 -6.48
C LEU A 70 -10.67 -6.62 -6.39
N VAL A 71 -10.97 -6.02 -5.24
CA VAL A 71 -12.15 -5.16 -5.09
C VAL A 71 -11.97 -3.91 -5.95
N ARG A 72 -12.93 -3.68 -6.85
CA ARG A 72 -12.83 -2.65 -7.90
C ARG A 72 -12.89 -1.21 -7.37
N ARG A 73 -13.44 -1.02 -6.18
CA ARG A 73 -13.53 0.28 -5.54
C ARG A 73 -12.39 0.44 -4.55
N MET A 74 -11.56 1.44 -4.75
CA MET A 74 -10.55 1.87 -3.77
C MET A 74 -11.21 2.81 -2.75
N THR A 75 -11.00 2.55 -1.47
CA THR A 75 -11.39 3.48 -0.41
C THR A 75 -10.33 4.58 -0.31
N VAL A 76 -10.74 5.83 -0.41
CA VAL A 76 -9.86 7.00 -0.28
C VAL A 76 -10.14 7.66 1.06
N VAL A 77 -9.10 7.82 1.88
CA VAL A 77 -9.18 8.42 3.22
C VAL A 77 -8.39 9.73 3.21
N PRO A 78 -9.02 10.89 3.42
CA PRO A 78 -8.30 12.16 3.51
C PRO A 78 -7.53 12.24 4.84
N VAL A 79 -6.21 12.43 4.77
CA VAL A 79 -5.32 12.44 5.94
C VAL A 79 -4.55 13.75 6.15
N ALA A 80 -4.70 14.71 5.25
CA ALA A 80 -3.92 15.95 5.24
C ALA A 80 -4.03 16.73 6.56
N GLU A 81 -5.23 16.86 7.12
CA GLU A 81 -5.45 17.60 8.37
C GLU A 81 -4.69 16.94 9.53
N VAL A 82 -4.77 15.61 9.66
CA VAL A 82 -4.06 14.87 10.71
C VAL A 82 -2.55 14.94 10.50
N LEU A 83 -2.08 14.75 9.27
CA LEU A 83 -0.65 14.84 8.94
C LEU A 83 -0.07 16.22 9.23
N SER A 84 -0.83 17.29 9.03
CA SER A 84 -0.39 18.66 9.35
C SER A 84 -0.03 18.83 10.82
N GLN A 85 -0.60 18.05 11.73
CA GLN A 85 -0.27 18.08 13.14
C GLN A 85 1.13 17.50 13.42
N PHE A 86 1.59 16.55 12.61
CA PHE A 86 2.90 15.91 12.77
C PHE A 86 4.05 16.78 12.24
N THR A 87 3.77 17.83 11.48
CA THR A 87 4.78 18.78 11.00
C THR A 87 5.11 19.86 12.01
N LYS A 88 4.42 19.92 13.16
CA LYS A 88 4.73 20.86 14.23
C LYS A 88 6.13 20.58 14.78
N LYS A 89 6.81 21.66 15.24
CA LYS A 89 8.22 21.65 15.63
C LYS A 89 8.61 20.55 16.65
N TRP A 90 7.68 20.15 17.51
CA TRP A 90 7.89 19.14 18.55
C TRP A 90 7.75 17.68 18.07
N SER A 91 7.19 17.45 16.89
CA SER A 91 6.96 16.09 16.35
C SER A 91 7.64 15.85 14.99
N HIS A 92 8.33 16.84 14.46
CA HIS A 92 8.91 16.78 13.10
C HIS A 92 9.92 15.65 12.90
N SER A 93 10.74 15.35 13.93
CA SER A 93 11.73 14.26 13.86
C SER A 93 11.09 12.87 13.77
N GLU A 94 9.86 12.72 14.24
CA GLU A 94 9.12 11.46 14.27
C GLU A 94 8.01 11.40 13.22
N TYR A 95 7.95 12.39 12.31
CA TYR A 95 6.91 12.52 11.29
C TYR A 95 6.61 11.21 10.56
N PHE A 96 7.64 10.52 10.06
CA PHE A 96 7.46 9.27 9.31
C PHE A 96 6.92 8.12 10.16
N ILE A 97 7.24 8.10 11.46
CA ILE A 97 6.72 7.10 12.39
C ILE A 97 5.23 7.36 12.63
N HIS A 98 4.84 8.61 12.91
CA HIS A 98 3.46 8.99 13.11
C HIS A 98 2.61 8.77 11.85
N MET A 99 3.14 9.11 10.68
CA MET A 99 2.47 8.87 9.41
C MET A 99 2.20 7.38 9.18
N LYS A 100 3.19 6.51 9.43
CA LYS A 100 3.01 5.06 9.28
C LYS A 100 2.02 4.50 10.30
N ARG A 101 2.03 4.99 11.54
CA ARG A 101 1.04 4.61 12.55
C ARG A 101 -0.37 4.99 12.10
N LEU A 102 -0.56 6.20 11.59
CA LEU A 102 -1.84 6.64 11.03
C LEU A 102 -2.31 5.70 9.91
N PHE A 103 -1.43 5.33 8.99
CA PHE A 103 -1.78 4.41 7.89
C PHE A 103 -2.17 3.02 8.39
N ASN A 104 -1.53 2.51 9.45
CA ASN A 104 -1.91 1.25 10.07
C ASN A 104 -3.29 1.34 10.75
N GLU A 105 -3.59 2.46 11.44
CA GLU A 105 -4.92 2.67 12.03
C GLU A 105 -6.02 2.75 10.96
N ILE A 106 -5.76 3.41 9.84
CA ILE A 106 -6.68 3.42 8.69
C ILE A 106 -6.94 2.00 8.18
N ALA A 107 -5.88 1.19 8.07
CA ALA A 107 -6.01 -0.20 7.66
C ALA A 107 -6.77 -1.05 8.68
N ASN A 108 -6.56 -0.84 9.99
CA ASN A 108 -7.31 -1.50 11.06
C ASN A 108 -8.81 -1.20 10.93
N LEU A 109 -9.18 0.08 10.76
CA LEU A 109 -10.58 0.49 10.58
C LEU A 109 -11.19 -0.09 9.30
N ALA A 110 -10.47 -0.02 8.19
CA ALA A 110 -10.93 -0.59 6.92
C ALA A 110 -11.12 -2.10 6.98
N SER A 111 -10.32 -2.81 7.80
CA SER A 111 -10.42 -4.25 7.96
C SER A 111 -11.71 -4.69 8.65
N GLU A 112 -12.26 -3.87 9.53
CA GLU A 112 -13.52 -4.13 10.23
C GLU A 112 -14.72 -4.16 9.24
N GLU A 113 -14.63 -3.43 8.12
CA GLU A 113 -15.67 -3.40 7.08
C GLU A 113 -15.64 -4.60 6.12
N CYS A 114 -14.51 -5.32 6.05
CA CYS A 114 -14.31 -6.37 5.04
C CYS A 114 -13.81 -7.70 5.61
N ASP A 115 -13.81 -7.85 6.93
CA ASP A 115 -13.31 -9.03 7.66
C ASP A 115 -11.87 -9.41 7.26
N ALA A 116 -11.04 -8.41 6.94
CA ALA A 116 -9.65 -8.66 6.60
C ALA A 116 -8.83 -8.95 7.85
N THR A 117 -7.95 -9.92 7.76
CA THR A 117 -7.04 -10.32 8.84
C THR A 117 -5.61 -9.85 8.62
N HIS A 118 -5.32 -9.32 7.44
CA HIS A 118 -3.97 -8.93 7.04
C HIS A 118 -3.95 -7.53 6.42
N LEU A 119 -2.84 -6.83 6.62
CA LEU A 119 -2.49 -5.58 5.96
C LEU A 119 -1.39 -5.85 4.92
N LEU A 120 -1.61 -5.45 3.68
CA LEU A 120 -0.63 -5.52 2.61
C LEU A 120 0.04 -4.17 2.41
N THR A 121 1.36 -4.14 2.43
CA THR A 121 2.17 -2.95 2.11
C THR A 121 3.22 -3.26 1.05
N GLY A 122 3.58 -2.23 0.27
CA GLY A 122 4.70 -2.27 -0.69
C GLY A 122 6.05 -1.98 -0.05
N GLU A 123 6.21 -2.11 1.27
CA GLU A 123 7.44 -1.80 1.97
C GLU A 123 8.59 -2.73 1.57
N ASN A 124 9.78 -2.12 1.51
CA ASN A 124 11.04 -2.79 1.18
C ASN A 124 12.13 -2.35 2.16
N LEU A 125 13.11 -3.22 2.45
CA LEU A 125 14.22 -2.88 3.32
C LEU A 125 15.24 -1.98 2.59
N GLY A 126 15.67 -0.91 3.28
CA GLY A 126 16.82 -0.11 2.86
C GLY A 126 16.59 0.89 1.74
N GLN A 127 15.40 1.01 1.18
CA GLN A 127 15.14 2.01 0.12
C GLN A 127 15.06 3.44 0.67
N VAL A 128 14.54 3.61 1.88
CA VAL A 128 14.48 4.89 2.58
C VAL A 128 14.78 4.70 4.06
N SER A 129 15.23 5.76 4.73
CA SER A 129 15.60 5.73 6.15
C SER A 129 14.51 5.22 7.09
N SER A 130 13.25 5.39 6.71
CA SER A 130 12.09 4.89 7.47
C SER A 130 11.84 3.38 7.33
N GLN A 131 12.51 2.70 6.41
CA GLN A 131 12.36 1.26 6.13
C GLN A 131 13.51 0.44 6.71
N THR A 132 13.99 0.79 7.89
CA THR A 132 14.89 -0.05 8.68
C THR A 132 14.09 -1.08 9.48
N LEU A 133 14.72 -2.22 9.82
CA LEU A 133 14.06 -3.26 10.64
C LEU A 133 13.50 -2.72 11.96
N GLY A 134 14.22 -1.81 12.62
CA GLY A 134 13.78 -1.20 13.87
C GLY A 134 12.53 -0.33 13.68
N ASN A 135 12.48 0.47 12.62
CA ASN A 135 11.33 1.32 12.33
C ASN A 135 10.11 0.51 11.88
N LEU A 136 10.31 -0.57 11.13
CA LEU A 136 9.23 -1.47 10.73
C LEU A 136 8.62 -2.17 11.96
N GLY A 137 9.45 -2.70 12.87
CA GLY A 137 8.99 -3.33 14.11
C GLY A 137 8.25 -2.37 15.04
N GLY A 138 8.73 -1.12 15.17
CA GLY A 138 8.06 -0.08 15.99
C GLY A 138 6.67 0.32 15.48
N VAL A 139 6.41 0.14 14.19
CA VAL A 139 5.10 0.42 13.56
C VAL A 139 4.16 -0.78 13.66
N GLU A 140 4.67 -2.01 13.69
CA GLU A 140 3.87 -3.24 13.83
C GLU A 140 3.11 -3.33 15.15
N ILE A 141 3.66 -2.76 16.23
CA ILE A 141 3.08 -2.84 17.59
C ILE A 141 1.63 -2.35 17.66
N ILE A 142 1.25 -1.41 16.80
CA ILE A 142 -0.11 -0.86 16.77
C ILE A 142 -1.02 -1.52 15.74
N SER A 143 -0.48 -2.34 14.85
CA SER A 143 -1.30 -3.06 13.89
C SER A 143 -2.04 -4.20 14.57
N LYS A 144 -3.37 -4.24 14.42
CA LYS A 144 -4.20 -5.39 14.79
C LYS A 144 -4.13 -6.50 13.75
N LEU A 145 -3.59 -6.19 12.56
CA LEU A 145 -3.50 -7.06 11.40
C LEU A 145 -2.08 -7.61 11.27
N GLU A 146 -1.95 -8.84 10.79
CA GLU A 146 -0.65 -9.35 10.33
C GLU A 146 -0.20 -8.60 9.07
N ILE A 147 1.04 -8.10 9.05
CA ILE A 147 1.51 -7.27 7.94
C ILE A 147 2.23 -8.12 6.89
N LEU A 148 1.67 -8.13 5.70
CA LEU A 148 2.25 -8.77 4.52
C LEU A 148 3.15 -7.78 3.77
N ARG A 149 4.43 -8.14 3.63
CA ARG A 149 5.45 -7.35 2.91
C ARG A 149 6.08 -8.19 1.80
N PRO A 150 5.36 -8.45 0.70
CA PRO A 150 5.85 -9.36 -0.34
C PRO A 150 7.11 -8.86 -1.06
N LEU A 151 7.50 -7.59 -0.88
CA LEU A 151 8.67 -7.00 -1.52
C LEU A 151 9.84 -6.80 -0.56
N LEU A 152 9.72 -7.18 0.72
CA LEU A 152 10.62 -6.79 1.80
C LEU A 152 12.11 -7.04 1.50
N ALA A 153 12.42 -8.17 0.90
CA ALA A 153 13.79 -8.60 0.60
C ALA A 153 14.21 -8.42 -0.87
N LEU A 154 13.40 -7.72 -1.68
CA LEU A 154 13.71 -7.49 -3.10
C LEU A 154 14.47 -6.17 -3.26
N ASP A 155 15.45 -6.15 -4.16
CA ASP A 155 16.12 -4.91 -4.55
C ASP A 155 15.26 -4.05 -5.49
N LYS A 156 15.60 -2.77 -5.59
CA LYS A 156 14.86 -1.80 -6.41
C LYS A 156 14.82 -2.18 -7.89
N ILE A 157 15.91 -2.73 -8.42
CA ILE A 157 16.01 -3.12 -9.83
C ILE A 157 15.03 -4.24 -10.13
N THR A 158 14.94 -5.23 -9.25
CA THR A 158 14.00 -6.35 -9.35
C THR A 158 12.55 -5.85 -9.32
N ILE A 159 12.21 -4.95 -8.38
CA ILE A 159 10.85 -4.39 -8.29
C ILE A 159 10.50 -3.59 -9.55
N MET A 160 11.42 -2.75 -10.05
CA MET A 160 11.20 -2.00 -11.30
C MET A 160 11.03 -2.94 -12.52
N ALA A 161 11.80 -4.03 -12.59
CA ALA A 161 11.63 -5.03 -13.64
C ALA A 161 10.25 -5.71 -13.59
N MET A 162 9.77 -6.00 -12.37
CA MET A 162 8.41 -6.53 -12.16
C MET A 162 7.34 -5.52 -12.57
N ALA A 163 7.47 -4.25 -12.17
CA ALA A 163 6.55 -3.18 -12.55
C ALA A 163 6.51 -2.97 -14.07
N ARG A 164 7.67 -3.04 -14.73
CA ARG A 164 7.75 -2.97 -16.20
C ARG A 164 7.02 -4.14 -16.87
N LYS A 165 7.22 -5.36 -16.37
CA LYS A 165 6.53 -6.55 -16.87
C LYS A 165 5.01 -6.48 -16.66
N LEU A 166 4.56 -5.88 -15.57
CA LEU A 166 3.15 -5.63 -15.29
C LEU A 166 2.57 -4.46 -16.10
N GLY A 167 3.41 -3.59 -16.69
CA GLY A 167 2.98 -2.38 -17.37
C GLY A 167 2.61 -1.22 -16.42
N THR A 168 2.98 -1.30 -15.13
CA THR A 168 2.67 -0.27 -14.12
C THR A 168 3.82 0.70 -13.87
N LEU A 169 4.96 0.52 -14.52
CA LEU A 169 6.15 1.33 -14.26
C LEU A 169 5.99 2.79 -14.70
N GLU A 170 5.29 3.03 -15.80
CA GLU A 170 5.13 4.35 -16.43
C GLU A 170 3.79 5.03 -16.05
N ILE A 171 3.02 4.44 -15.15
CA ILE A 171 1.81 5.03 -14.57
C ILE A 171 2.23 5.96 -13.42
#